data_3171a780472c7b710acffaa8785971f4
#
_entry.id   3171a780472c7b710acffaa8785971f4
#
_cell.length_a   1.000
_cell.length_b   1.000
_cell.length_c   1.000
_cell.angle_alpha   90.00
_cell.angle_beta   90.00
_cell.angle_gamma   90.00
#
_symmetry.space_group_name_H-M   'P 1'
#
loop_
_entity.id
_entity.type
_entity.pdbx_description
1 polymer ?
#
loop_
_entity_poly.entity_id
_entity_poly.type
_entity_poly.pdbx_seq_one_letter_code
_entity_poly.pdbx_strand_id
1 'polypeptide(L)'
;VLEAALPPAAAESLLRNGPLADRRAGRSRGRPVGLSWLDTAEGALAGEGLALEQGRRGPRRLIRVLPQAGSTWLPGTPPPTLDEIGPAALPAEAGDGAVMPVAGFAGTLTRLVLRGGVEAALLKGRLRSVAEERPAARLTLTGEPSAVLETMAALAETVPLLPARAALAEEGRALARGEALRPRRLGAPVLDPSLDVETALCLALGHLTEVLLWHAPGAHAGTSPEGVHQMRVAMRRLRSLLRVFRPACDGPSLRRFDAGLREMAKVLGPARDWDVWLGGLGAEIAEALPEDARIAALLRAARHKRESAYAALRPVLEGPELRRLAWSAVALATHRPWREESGDGQADRRTQPLGEFGAKVLDRRWKRLTLPGRQIADLPDPEFHALRIEGKRMRYAAELFAPLWSRKRAKRFLGCLAEVQDAFGLANDASVARDLMAGLTAKGGGNLQWAAGVAEGWTLAKARRARSKAAAAWKDLLDEGIFWNQS
;
A
#
# COMPACT_ATOMS: atom_id res chain seq x y z
N VAL A 1 9.77 -10.03 17.11
CA VAL A 1 9.17 -8.84 17.71
C VAL A 1 8.26 -8.17 16.70
N LEU A 2 7.01 -7.87 17.07
CA LEU A 2 6.06 -7.10 16.27
C LEU A 2 5.57 -5.87 17.03
N GLU A 3 5.37 -4.77 16.33
CA GLU A 3 4.83 -3.53 16.86
C GLU A 3 3.56 -3.11 16.10
N ALA A 4 2.51 -2.82 16.84
CA ALA A 4 1.27 -2.28 16.32
C ALA A 4 1.01 -0.86 16.85
N ALA A 5 0.51 0.00 16.00
CA ALA A 5 -0.10 1.27 16.40
C ALA A 5 -1.57 1.05 16.75
N LEU A 6 -2.06 1.76 17.75
CA LEU A 6 -3.47 1.74 18.14
C LEU A 6 -3.91 3.12 18.62
N PRO A 7 -5.22 3.43 18.55
CA PRO A 7 -5.76 4.64 19.13
C PRO A 7 -5.55 4.63 20.67
N PRO A 8 -5.14 5.75 21.28
CA PRO A 8 -4.91 5.82 22.74
C PRO A 8 -6.10 5.42 23.59
N ALA A 9 -7.33 5.69 23.11
CA ALA A 9 -8.56 5.25 23.80
C ALA A 9 -8.69 3.71 23.84
N ALA A 10 -8.30 3.02 22.76
CA ALA A 10 -8.31 1.56 22.72
C ALA A 10 -7.25 0.95 23.65
N ALA A 11 -6.15 1.64 23.90
CA ALA A 11 -5.11 1.18 24.82
C ALA A 11 -5.58 1.06 26.27
N GLU A 12 -6.57 1.84 26.71
CA GLU A 12 -7.13 1.73 28.06
C GLU A 12 -8.00 0.51 28.24
N SER A 13 -8.89 0.27 27.30
CA SER A 13 -9.79 -0.88 27.34
C SER A 13 -9.02 -2.20 27.22
N LEU A 14 -7.94 -2.20 26.44
CA LEU A 14 -7.10 -3.37 26.19
C LEU A 14 -6.53 -3.99 27.48
N LEU A 15 -6.17 -3.18 28.49
CA LEU A 15 -5.59 -3.63 29.76
C LEU A 15 -6.62 -3.98 30.81
N ARG A 16 -7.79 -3.35 30.82
CA ARG A 16 -8.78 -3.47 31.92
C ARG A 16 -9.72 -4.66 31.73
N ASN A 17 -10.43 -4.68 30.61
CA ASN A 17 -11.49 -5.67 30.34
C ASN A 17 -11.41 -6.19 28.88
N GLY A 18 -10.22 -6.14 28.26
CA GLY A 18 -10.05 -6.47 26.86
C GLY A 18 -9.24 -7.75 26.65
N PRO A 19 -9.02 -8.11 25.39
CA PRO A 19 -8.40 -9.38 25.00
C PRO A 19 -6.99 -9.62 25.57
N LEU A 20 -6.25 -8.58 25.98
CA LEU A 20 -4.97 -8.74 26.69
C LEU A 20 -5.18 -9.16 28.15
N ALA A 21 -6.20 -8.62 28.80
CA ALA A 21 -6.52 -8.97 30.19
C ALA A 21 -6.87 -10.46 30.30
N ASP A 22 -7.67 -10.98 29.35
CA ASP A 22 -8.11 -12.39 29.31
C ASP A 22 -6.96 -13.37 29.04
N ARG A 23 -5.93 -12.92 28.30
CA ARG A 23 -4.76 -13.71 27.94
C ARG A 23 -3.60 -13.59 28.96
N ARG A 24 -3.71 -12.75 29.96
CA ARG A 24 -2.64 -12.47 30.91
C ARG A 24 -2.30 -13.68 31.77
N ALA A 25 -1.01 -14.00 31.89
CA ALA A 25 -0.51 -15.10 32.73
C ALA A 25 -0.01 -14.63 34.11
N GLY A 26 0.04 -13.31 34.38
CA GLY A 26 0.56 -12.78 35.63
C GLY A 26 0.16 -11.31 35.88
N ARG A 27 0.77 -10.68 36.85
CA ARG A 27 0.52 -9.25 37.14
C ARG A 27 1.19 -8.35 36.13
N SER A 28 0.49 -7.32 35.67
CA SER A 28 1.08 -6.26 34.84
C SER A 28 1.88 -5.29 35.71
N ARG A 29 3.00 -4.80 35.19
CA ARG A 29 3.81 -3.76 35.84
C ARG A 29 3.90 -2.56 34.89
N GLY A 30 3.28 -1.45 35.35
CA GLY A 30 3.41 -0.16 34.68
C GLY A 30 4.56 0.63 35.28
N ARG A 31 5.35 1.28 34.46
CA ARG A 31 6.40 2.22 34.86
C ARG A 31 6.33 3.49 34.03
N PRO A 32 6.63 4.66 34.61
CA PRO A 32 6.75 5.86 33.83
C PRO A 32 7.93 5.73 32.85
N VAL A 33 7.74 6.24 31.64
CA VAL A 33 8.75 6.28 30.57
C VAL A 33 8.81 7.68 29.99
N GLY A 34 10.03 8.15 29.72
CA GLY A 34 10.29 9.36 28.95
C GLY A 34 11.37 9.04 27.94
N LEU A 35 11.11 9.38 26.69
CA LEU A 35 12.04 9.27 25.57
C LEU A 35 12.26 10.67 24.99
N SER A 36 13.47 10.95 24.57
CA SER A 36 13.80 12.15 23.79
C SER A 36 14.50 11.70 22.53
N TRP A 37 14.16 12.30 21.40
CA TRP A 37 14.84 12.10 20.14
C TRP A 37 15.61 13.37 19.80
N LEU A 38 16.91 13.17 19.57
CA LEU A 38 17.86 14.24 19.32
C LEU A 38 18.26 14.27 17.85
N ASP A 39 18.52 15.46 17.36
CA ASP A 39 19.06 15.72 16.01
C ASP A 39 19.85 17.02 16.03
N THR A 40 20.59 17.29 14.95
CA THR A 40 21.20 18.60 14.74
C THR A 40 20.12 19.65 14.39
N ALA A 41 20.44 20.93 14.48
CA ALA A 41 19.54 22.01 14.11
C ALA A 41 19.04 21.89 12.65
N GLU A 42 19.93 21.44 11.77
CA GLU A 42 19.66 21.20 10.33
C GLU A 42 18.92 19.88 10.06
N GLY A 43 18.86 18.97 11.05
CA GLY A 43 18.20 17.67 10.92
C GLY A 43 19.05 16.65 10.15
N ALA A 44 20.37 16.61 10.39
CA ALA A 44 21.30 15.72 9.70
C ALA A 44 20.92 14.25 9.87
N LEU A 45 20.57 13.79 11.09
CA LEU A 45 20.15 12.42 11.33
C LEU A 45 18.83 12.11 10.62
N ALA A 46 17.87 13.03 10.66
CA ALA A 46 16.60 12.87 9.95
C ALA A 46 16.81 12.78 8.43
N GLY A 47 17.77 13.50 7.87
CA GLY A 47 18.17 13.42 6.45
C GLY A 47 18.57 12.00 6.05
N GLU A 48 19.36 11.34 6.88
CA GLU A 48 19.83 9.96 6.71
C GLU A 48 18.82 8.88 7.14
N GLY A 49 17.61 9.28 7.54
CA GLY A 49 16.58 8.34 8.01
C GLY A 49 16.88 7.74 9.39
N LEU A 50 17.64 8.46 10.22
CA LEU A 50 18.06 8.06 11.55
C LEU A 50 17.38 8.91 12.63
N ALA A 51 17.42 8.44 13.88
CA ALA A 51 17.11 9.20 15.08
C ALA A 51 18.04 8.75 16.22
N LEU A 52 18.49 9.69 17.04
CA LEU A 52 19.22 9.40 18.26
C LEU A 52 18.25 9.42 19.43
N GLU A 53 17.90 8.24 19.95
CA GLU A 53 16.95 8.07 21.05
C GLU A 53 17.68 8.07 22.39
N GLN A 54 17.15 8.81 23.34
CA GLN A 54 17.64 8.87 24.73
C GLN A 54 16.48 8.66 25.70
N GLY A 55 16.62 7.66 26.58
CA GLY A 55 15.76 7.49 27.74
C GLY A 55 16.16 8.39 28.90
N ARG A 56 15.36 8.42 29.99
CA ARG A 56 15.69 9.18 31.19
C ARG A 56 17.01 8.74 31.86
N ARG A 57 17.39 7.49 31.67
CA ARG A 57 18.65 6.88 32.17
C ARG A 57 19.08 5.84 31.15
N GLY A 58 20.39 5.69 30.98
CA GLY A 58 20.97 4.70 30.08
C GLY A 58 21.69 5.31 28.85
N PRO A 59 22.23 4.45 27.99
CA PRO A 59 22.92 4.89 26.79
C PRO A 59 21.96 5.55 25.81
N ARG A 60 22.49 6.34 24.90
CA ARG A 60 21.80 6.78 23.70
C ARG A 60 21.75 5.61 22.71
N ARG A 61 20.74 5.58 21.86
CA ARG A 61 20.56 4.55 20.84
C ARG A 61 20.38 5.21 19.50
N LEU A 62 21.22 4.87 18.55
CA LEU A 62 21.01 5.23 17.16
C LEU A 62 20.03 4.24 16.54
N ILE A 63 18.89 4.72 16.09
CA ILE A 63 17.83 3.90 15.49
C ILE A 63 17.59 4.35 14.03
N ARG A 64 17.34 3.39 13.16
CA ARG A 64 16.98 3.66 11.76
C ARG A 64 15.47 3.74 11.63
N VAL A 65 14.95 4.94 11.42
CA VAL A 65 13.51 5.21 11.33
C VAL A 65 12.96 5.12 9.91
N LEU A 66 13.81 5.26 8.90
CA LEU A 66 13.48 5.03 7.49
C LEU A 66 14.45 4.02 6.89
N PRO A 67 13.98 3.06 6.03
CA PRO A 67 14.87 2.13 5.35
C PRO A 67 15.85 2.86 4.43
N GLN A 68 17.04 2.32 4.31
CA GLN A 68 17.96 2.73 3.24
C GLN A 68 17.44 2.31 1.87
N ALA A 69 17.97 2.93 0.81
CA ALA A 69 17.68 2.52 -0.55
C ALA A 69 18.02 1.02 -0.73
N GLY A 70 17.08 0.25 -1.26
CA GLY A 70 17.25 -1.19 -1.45
C GLY A 70 17.03 -2.08 -0.22
N SER A 71 16.87 -1.51 0.99
CA SER A 71 16.49 -2.27 2.18
C SER A 71 15.03 -2.04 2.54
N THR A 72 14.35 -3.09 2.97
CA THR A 72 12.99 -3.01 3.50
C THR A 72 12.88 -3.90 4.73
N TRP A 73 12.19 -3.45 5.74
CA TRP A 73 11.71 -4.33 6.80
C TRP A 73 10.20 -4.54 6.67
N LEU A 74 9.71 -5.62 7.27
CA LEU A 74 8.28 -5.93 7.23
C LEU A 74 7.46 -4.88 8.00
N PRO A 75 6.24 -4.55 7.54
CA PRO A 75 5.31 -3.76 8.30
C PRO A 75 5.11 -4.31 9.71
N GLY A 76 5.02 -3.43 10.69
CA GLY A 76 4.84 -3.83 12.08
C GLY A 76 6.09 -4.35 12.78
N THR A 77 7.26 -4.28 12.18
CA THR A 77 8.52 -4.47 12.92
C THR A 77 8.97 -3.17 13.57
N PRO A 78 9.51 -3.20 14.81
CA PRO A 78 10.06 -2.00 15.41
C PRO A 78 11.32 -1.53 14.66
N PRO A 79 11.65 -0.23 14.78
CA PRO A 79 12.88 0.29 14.17
C PRO A 79 14.12 -0.47 14.68
N PRO A 80 15.04 -0.87 13.79
CA PRO A 80 16.27 -1.51 14.22
C PRO A 80 17.17 -0.52 14.96
N THR A 81 17.71 -0.95 16.11
CA THR A 81 18.80 -0.26 16.79
C THR A 81 20.07 -0.58 16.05
N LEU A 82 20.82 0.44 15.64
CA LEU A 82 22.09 0.29 14.95
C LEU A 82 23.24 0.21 15.96
N ASP A 83 23.31 1.19 16.87
CA ASP A 83 24.37 1.29 17.86
C ASP A 83 23.84 1.80 19.22
N GLU A 84 24.44 1.32 20.29
CA GLU A 84 24.35 1.96 21.60
C GLU A 84 25.56 2.90 21.77
N ILE A 85 25.28 4.18 21.96
CA ILE A 85 26.27 5.24 22.01
C ILE A 85 26.39 5.77 23.43
N GLY A 86 27.61 6.06 23.87
CA GLY A 86 27.84 6.67 25.17
C GLY A 86 27.08 8.01 25.34
N PRO A 87 26.76 8.43 26.56
CA PRO A 87 25.90 9.59 26.81
C PRO A 87 26.46 10.92 26.27
N ALA A 88 27.77 11.03 26.03
CA ALA A 88 28.40 12.21 25.45
C ALA A 88 28.85 12.01 24.00
N ALA A 89 28.79 10.79 23.47
CA ALA A 89 29.22 10.51 22.10
C ALA A 89 28.15 10.93 21.09
N LEU A 90 28.59 11.31 19.89
CA LEU A 90 27.76 11.62 18.74
C LEU A 90 27.96 10.57 17.66
N PRO A 91 26.91 10.19 16.93
CA PRO A 91 27.08 9.36 15.75
C PRO A 91 27.79 10.14 14.63
N ALA A 92 28.55 9.46 13.79
CA ALA A 92 29.29 10.09 12.69
C ALA A 92 28.38 10.88 11.74
N GLU A 93 27.14 10.44 11.57
CA GLU A 93 26.12 11.07 10.72
C GLU A 93 25.63 12.44 11.26
N ALA A 94 25.90 12.75 12.52
CA ALA A 94 25.65 14.08 13.09
C ALA A 94 26.72 15.10 12.67
N GLY A 95 27.90 14.64 12.18
CA GLY A 95 29.05 15.50 11.90
C GLY A 95 29.51 16.23 13.17
N ASP A 96 29.99 17.45 12.96
CA ASP A 96 30.44 18.33 14.07
C ASP A 96 29.27 19.12 14.72
N GLY A 97 28.03 18.87 14.30
CA GLY A 97 26.84 19.58 14.77
C GLY A 97 26.43 19.19 16.19
N ALA A 98 26.14 20.18 17.03
CA ALA A 98 25.54 19.92 18.33
C ALA A 98 24.14 19.29 18.17
N VAL A 99 23.87 18.19 18.87
CA VAL A 99 22.54 17.56 18.87
C VAL A 99 21.70 18.11 20.03
N MET A 100 20.43 18.38 19.74
CA MET A 100 19.46 18.87 20.70
C MET A 100 18.16 18.02 20.65
N PRO A 101 17.37 17.97 21.72
CA PRO A 101 16.06 17.32 21.70
C PRO A 101 15.13 18.03 20.70
N VAL A 102 14.66 17.33 19.69
CA VAL A 102 13.69 17.84 18.69
C VAL A 102 12.27 17.42 19.03
N ALA A 103 12.11 16.24 19.61
CA ALA A 103 10.82 15.73 20.05
C ALA A 103 11.01 14.70 21.17
N GLY A 104 9.92 14.29 21.80
CA GLY A 104 9.97 13.27 22.82
C GLY A 104 8.64 12.56 23.03
N PHE A 105 8.64 11.63 23.96
CA PHE A 105 7.47 10.91 24.43
C PHE A 105 7.47 10.85 25.94
N ALA A 106 6.32 11.09 26.57
CA ALA A 106 6.13 10.89 27.98
C ALA A 106 4.86 10.06 28.22
N GLY A 107 4.97 9.05 29.07
CA GLY A 107 3.83 8.17 29.32
C GLY A 107 4.16 7.02 30.25
N THR A 108 3.44 5.92 30.07
CA THR A 108 3.58 4.68 30.85
C THR A 108 3.87 3.52 29.91
N LEU A 109 4.86 2.72 30.27
CA LEU A 109 5.14 1.42 29.66
C LEU A 109 4.63 0.34 30.59
N THR A 110 3.62 -0.41 30.16
CA THR A 110 3.08 -1.56 30.88
C THR A 110 3.56 -2.84 30.24
N ARG A 111 4.27 -3.67 31.00
CA ARG A 111 4.73 -4.99 30.58
C ARG A 111 3.90 -6.08 31.23
N LEU A 112 3.60 -7.11 30.46
CA LEU A 112 2.85 -8.29 30.92
C LEU A 112 3.28 -9.53 30.10
N VAL A 113 3.16 -10.68 30.72
CA VAL A 113 3.35 -11.98 30.06
C VAL A 113 1.96 -12.53 29.74
N LEU A 114 1.78 -13.00 28.51
CA LEU A 114 0.57 -13.64 28.05
C LEU A 114 0.68 -15.17 28.14
N ARG A 115 -0.45 -15.84 28.17
CA ARG A 115 -0.49 -17.30 28.05
C ARG A 115 0.17 -17.72 26.73
N GLY A 116 0.98 -18.77 26.75
CA GLY A 116 1.80 -19.18 25.59
C GLY A 116 3.17 -18.50 25.50
N GLY A 117 3.60 -17.77 26.56
CA GLY A 117 4.97 -17.23 26.66
C GLY A 117 5.24 -15.98 25.84
N VAL A 118 4.22 -15.36 25.26
CA VAL A 118 4.37 -14.09 24.55
C VAL A 118 4.46 -12.95 25.57
N GLU A 119 5.50 -12.12 25.46
CA GLU A 119 5.62 -10.90 26.20
C GLU A 119 4.94 -9.73 25.45
N ALA A 120 4.14 -8.96 26.16
CA ALA A 120 3.50 -7.76 25.64
C ALA A 120 4.00 -6.52 26.37
N ALA A 121 4.29 -5.47 25.62
CA ALA A 121 4.68 -4.16 26.10
C ALA A 121 3.74 -3.10 25.51
N LEU A 122 2.86 -2.53 26.33
CA LEU A 122 1.96 -1.46 25.93
C LEU A 122 2.54 -0.11 26.36
N LEU A 123 2.93 0.69 25.39
CA LEU A 123 3.34 2.06 25.53
C LEU A 123 2.13 2.97 25.31
N LYS A 124 1.77 3.79 26.30
CA LYS A 124 0.67 4.75 26.21
C LYS A 124 1.09 6.09 26.81
N GLY A 125 0.86 7.17 26.09
CA GLY A 125 1.24 8.51 26.55
C GLY A 125 1.01 9.58 25.50
N ARG A 126 1.92 10.54 25.46
CA ARG A 126 1.87 11.67 24.53
C ARG A 126 3.22 11.86 23.86
N LEU A 127 3.19 12.00 22.55
CA LEU A 127 4.26 12.62 21.78
C LEU A 127 4.32 14.09 22.16
N ARG A 128 5.52 14.64 22.26
CA ARG A 128 5.78 16.00 22.73
C ARG A 128 6.75 16.71 21.80
N SER A 129 6.40 17.90 21.44
CA SER A 129 7.29 18.90 20.84
C SER A 129 7.27 20.16 21.69
N VAL A 130 8.01 21.17 21.29
CA VAL A 130 7.97 22.49 21.93
C VAL A 130 6.59 23.14 21.77
N ALA A 131 5.93 22.93 20.62
CA ALA A 131 4.69 23.61 20.27
C ALA A 131 3.43 22.78 20.57
N GLU A 132 3.51 21.46 20.54
CA GLU A 132 2.32 20.59 20.51
C GLU A 132 2.55 19.27 21.25
N GLU A 133 1.46 18.73 21.82
CA GLU A 133 1.40 17.38 22.37
C GLU A 133 0.28 16.59 21.71
N ARG A 134 0.56 15.34 21.30
CA ARG A 134 -0.41 14.45 20.69
C ARG A 134 -0.45 13.09 21.39
N PRO A 135 -1.64 12.55 21.73
CA PRO A 135 -1.75 11.21 22.28
C PRO A 135 -1.21 10.16 21.34
N ALA A 136 -0.48 9.17 21.85
CA ALA A 136 0.07 8.05 21.08
C ALA A 136 0.11 6.77 21.91
N ALA A 137 -0.09 5.63 21.25
CA ALA A 137 0.05 4.32 21.86
C ALA A 137 0.66 3.31 20.90
N ARG A 138 1.44 2.36 21.44
CA ARG A 138 2.06 1.23 20.73
C ARG A 138 1.93 -0.02 21.56
N LEU A 139 1.60 -1.13 20.90
CA LEU A 139 1.67 -2.47 21.46
C LEU A 139 2.81 -3.22 20.78
N THR A 140 3.79 -3.67 21.57
CA THR A 140 4.88 -4.52 21.10
C THR A 140 4.69 -5.92 21.68
N LEU A 141 4.74 -6.95 20.83
CA LEU A 141 4.73 -8.36 21.21
C LEU A 141 6.09 -8.98 20.90
N THR A 142 6.62 -9.76 21.86
CA THR A 142 7.91 -10.44 21.76
C THR A 142 7.74 -11.91 22.17
N GLY A 143 8.37 -12.81 21.45
CA GLY A 143 8.29 -14.26 21.70
C GLY A 143 8.58 -15.08 20.46
N GLU A 144 8.14 -16.30 20.47
CA GLU A 144 8.21 -17.20 19.31
C GLU A 144 7.37 -16.60 18.16
N PRO A 145 7.88 -16.59 16.91
CA PRO A 145 7.23 -15.89 15.79
C PRO A 145 5.76 -16.29 15.54
N SER A 146 5.43 -17.58 15.57
CA SER A 146 4.07 -18.05 15.34
C SER A 146 3.13 -17.59 16.45
N ALA A 147 3.53 -17.75 17.71
CA ALA A 147 2.74 -17.33 18.87
C ALA A 147 2.50 -15.80 18.89
N VAL A 148 3.50 -15.01 18.51
CA VAL A 148 3.41 -13.57 18.40
C VAL A 148 2.42 -13.15 17.31
N LEU A 149 2.49 -13.76 16.12
CA LEU A 149 1.60 -13.46 15.00
C LEU A 149 0.16 -13.90 15.26
N GLU A 150 -0.05 -15.08 15.81
CA GLU A 150 -1.37 -15.58 16.22
C GLU A 150 -2.00 -14.66 17.28
N THR A 151 -1.21 -14.26 18.27
CA THR A 151 -1.67 -13.33 19.31
C THR A 151 -2.03 -11.99 18.72
N MET A 152 -1.18 -11.42 17.86
CA MET A 152 -1.45 -10.14 17.20
C MET A 152 -2.70 -10.19 16.33
N ALA A 153 -2.85 -11.24 15.52
CA ALA A 153 -4.02 -11.44 14.67
C ALA A 153 -5.32 -11.56 15.50
N ALA A 154 -5.29 -12.35 16.57
CA ALA A 154 -6.45 -12.53 17.44
C ALA A 154 -6.84 -11.23 18.18
N LEU A 155 -5.87 -10.43 18.62
CA LEU A 155 -6.12 -9.12 19.21
C LEU A 155 -6.69 -8.13 18.18
N ALA A 156 -6.18 -8.17 16.95
CA ALA A 156 -6.60 -7.28 15.87
C ALA A 156 -8.05 -7.54 15.39
N GLU A 157 -8.67 -8.67 15.73
CA GLU A 157 -10.09 -8.89 15.43
C GLU A 157 -11.01 -7.88 16.15
N THR A 158 -10.70 -7.58 17.39
CA THR A 158 -11.55 -6.75 18.25
C THR A 158 -10.94 -5.38 18.55
N VAL A 159 -9.62 -5.23 18.44
CA VAL A 159 -8.89 -3.99 18.74
C VAL A 159 -8.33 -3.42 17.43
N PRO A 160 -8.39 -2.10 17.21
CA PRO A 160 -7.88 -1.46 15.99
C PRO A 160 -6.34 -1.41 15.98
N LEU A 161 -5.70 -2.57 15.93
CA LEU A 161 -4.26 -2.77 15.86
C LEU A 161 -3.82 -2.89 14.39
N LEU A 162 -3.07 -1.94 13.92
CA LEU A 162 -2.45 -1.95 12.59
C LEU A 162 -0.93 -1.88 12.72
N PRO A 163 -0.17 -2.45 11.78
CA PRO A 163 1.26 -2.19 11.68
C PRO A 163 1.53 -0.68 11.69
N ALA A 164 2.49 -0.24 12.51
CA ALA A 164 2.81 1.18 12.61
C ALA A 164 3.34 1.71 11.26
N ARG A 165 2.78 2.83 10.79
CA ARG A 165 3.19 3.47 9.53
C ARG A 165 4.54 4.18 9.63
N ALA A 166 4.89 4.62 10.84
CA ALA A 166 6.16 5.28 11.15
C ALA A 166 6.59 4.93 12.57
N ALA A 167 7.89 5.02 12.81
CA ALA A 167 8.44 4.97 14.16
C ALA A 167 7.95 6.17 14.99
N LEU A 168 7.84 6.01 16.32
CA LEU A 168 7.45 7.12 17.20
C LEU A 168 8.38 8.33 17.08
N ALA A 169 9.68 8.10 16.88
CA ALA A 169 10.67 9.16 16.65
C ALA A 169 10.33 9.99 15.40
N GLU A 170 9.93 9.34 14.31
CA GLU A 170 9.55 10.03 13.08
C GLU A 170 8.20 10.76 13.22
N GLU A 171 7.24 10.18 13.95
CA GLU A 171 6.00 10.89 14.30
C GLU A 171 6.26 12.11 15.17
N GLY A 172 7.17 12.00 16.16
CA GLY A 172 7.59 13.10 17.00
C GLY A 172 8.27 14.22 16.21
N ARG A 173 9.18 13.88 15.29
CA ARG A 173 9.83 14.83 14.40
C ARG A 173 8.82 15.58 13.53
N ALA A 174 7.90 14.85 12.92
CA ALA A 174 6.85 15.45 12.08
C ALA A 174 5.99 16.43 12.90
N LEU A 175 5.62 16.05 14.13
CA LEU A 175 4.90 16.90 15.06
C LEU A 175 5.69 18.19 15.38
N ALA A 176 6.98 18.06 15.66
CA ALA A 176 7.84 19.18 16.03
C ALA A 176 8.01 20.22 14.91
N ARG A 177 7.98 19.76 13.66
CA ARG A 177 8.12 20.62 12.47
C ARG A 177 6.80 21.06 11.86
N GLY A 178 5.67 20.58 12.36
CA GLY A 178 4.36 20.81 11.74
C GLY A 178 4.24 20.19 10.34
N GLU A 179 5.03 19.12 10.07
CA GLU A 179 5.11 18.47 8.78
C GLU A 179 4.25 17.19 8.74
N ALA A 180 3.87 16.78 7.53
CA ALA A 180 3.33 15.43 7.33
C ALA A 180 4.41 14.36 7.58
N LEU A 181 3.96 13.16 7.97
CA LEU A 181 4.85 12.01 8.04
C LEU A 181 5.50 11.74 6.69
N ARG A 182 6.80 11.46 6.70
CA ARG A 182 7.51 11.05 5.49
C ARG A 182 7.11 9.62 5.11
N PRO A 183 6.70 9.35 3.86
CA PRO A 183 6.55 7.98 3.40
C PRO A 183 7.92 7.32 3.34
N ARG A 184 8.01 6.06 3.71
CA ARG A 184 9.26 5.30 3.54
C ARG A 184 9.61 5.21 2.07
N ARG A 185 8.74 4.60 1.29
CA ARG A 185 8.81 4.54 -0.16
C ARG A 185 7.44 4.20 -0.71
N LEU A 186 6.98 4.93 -1.69
CA LEU A 186 5.73 4.68 -2.39
C LEU A 186 6.01 4.13 -3.79
N GLY A 187 5.02 3.51 -4.41
CA GLY A 187 5.13 3.00 -5.77
C GLY A 187 5.42 1.49 -5.84
N ALA A 188 6.12 1.06 -6.90
CA ALA A 188 6.52 -0.32 -7.06
C ALA A 188 7.71 -0.67 -6.15
N PRO A 189 7.84 -1.93 -5.67
CA PRO A 189 9.03 -2.36 -4.96
C PRO A 189 10.26 -2.30 -5.86
N VAL A 190 11.43 -2.02 -5.28
CA VAL A 190 12.72 -2.19 -5.97
C VAL A 190 13.34 -3.47 -5.48
N LEU A 191 13.52 -4.41 -6.39
CA LEU A 191 14.12 -5.69 -6.13
C LEU A 191 15.57 -5.66 -6.58
N ASP A 192 16.44 -6.25 -5.76
CA ASP A 192 17.86 -6.40 -6.09
C ASP A 192 18.07 -7.64 -6.97
N PRO A 193 18.90 -7.59 -8.02
CA PRO A 193 19.19 -8.74 -8.88
C PRO A 193 19.78 -9.94 -8.16
N SER A 194 20.48 -9.74 -7.03
CA SER A 194 21.12 -10.79 -6.24
C SER A 194 20.13 -11.65 -5.43
N LEU A 195 18.86 -11.20 -5.31
CA LEU A 195 17.84 -11.91 -4.54
C LEU A 195 17.45 -13.23 -5.21
N ASP A 196 17.12 -14.21 -4.39
CA ASP A 196 16.31 -15.34 -4.82
C ASP A 196 14.83 -14.98 -4.95
N VAL A 197 14.09 -15.84 -5.64
CA VAL A 197 12.66 -15.63 -5.94
C VAL A 197 11.82 -15.51 -4.66
N GLU A 198 12.06 -16.35 -3.66
CA GLU A 198 11.27 -16.34 -2.44
C GLU A 198 11.49 -15.08 -1.61
N THR A 199 12.72 -14.66 -1.45
CA THR A 199 13.08 -13.44 -0.74
C THR A 199 12.51 -12.21 -1.44
N ALA A 200 12.56 -12.17 -2.77
CA ALA A 200 11.96 -11.12 -3.57
C ALA A 200 10.43 -11.01 -3.37
N LEU A 201 9.73 -12.16 -3.30
CA LEU A 201 8.30 -12.19 -2.98
C LEU A 201 8.02 -11.58 -1.60
N CYS A 202 8.77 -11.99 -0.56
CA CYS A 202 8.58 -11.51 0.81
C CYS A 202 8.80 -9.98 0.90
N LEU A 203 9.87 -9.47 0.30
CA LEU A 203 10.17 -8.05 0.27
C LEU A 203 9.11 -7.24 -0.46
N ALA A 204 8.68 -7.72 -1.64
CA ALA A 204 7.64 -7.05 -2.42
C ALA A 204 6.27 -7.08 -1.72
N LEU A 205 5.94 -8.18 -1.04
CA LEU A 205 4.71 -8.32 -0.24
C LEU A 205 4.70 -7.32 0.92
N GLY A 206 5.80 -7.25 1.68
CA GLY A 206 5.96 -6.30 2.78
C GLY A 206 5.84 -4.86 2.31
N HIS A 207 6.60 -4.49 1.26
CA HIS A 207 6.59 -3.14 0.69
C HIS A 207 5.19 -2.70 0.21
N LEU A 208 4.52 -3.54 -0.58
CA LEU A 208 3.19 -3.19 -1.10
C LEU A 208 2.12 -3.14 0.00
N THR A 209 2.30 -3.91 1.07
CA THR A 209 1.45 -3.81 2.27
C THR A 209 1.66 -2.48 2.99
N GLU A 210 2.90 -2.01 3.13
CA GLU A 210 3.17 -0.66 3.65
C GLU A 210 2.51 0.43 2.82
N VAL A 211 2.63 0.35 1.49
CA VAL A 211 1.98 1.30 0.57
C VAL A 211 0.47 1.30 0.75
N LEU A 212 -0.14 0.12 0.88
CA LEU A 212 -1.57 -0.01 1.14
C LEU A 212 -1.99 0.70 2.43
N LEU A 213 -1.28 0.42 3.53
CA LEU A 213 -1.55 1.00 4.85
C LEU A 213 -1.26 2.50 4.90
N TRP A 214 -0.26 2.98 4.14
CA TRP A 214 0.06 4.39 4.05
C TRP A 214 -1.11 5.22 3.53
N HIS A 215 -1.81 4.70 2.51
CA HIS A 215 -2.90 5.42 1.86
C HIS A 215 -4.27 5.21 2.54
N ALA A 216 -4.40 4.26 3.47
CA ALA A 216 -5.68 3.96 4.12
C ALA A 216 -6.31 5.17 4.85
N PRO A 217 -5.58 6.03 5.59
CA PRO A 217 -6.17 7.21 6.22
C PRO A 217 -6.67 8.25 5.22
N GLY A 218 -5.98 8.44 4.10
CA GLY A 218 -6.44 9.33 3.03
C GLY A 218 -7.71 8.80 2.35
N ALA A 219 -7.81 7.49 2.16
CA ALA A 219 -9.00 6.83 1.65
C ALA A 219 -10.18 6.95 2.63
N HIS A 220 -9.92 6.80 3.93
CA HIS A 220 -10.93 6.97 4.98
C HIS A 220 -11.43 8.43 5.04
N ALA A 221 -10.54 9.41 5.02
CA ALA A 221 -10.90 10.82 5.03
C ALA A 221 -11.77 11.22 3.82
N GLY A 222 -11.44 10.72 2.62
CA GLY A 222 -12.20 10.95 1.40
C GLY A 222 -12.15 12.39 0.88
N THR A 223 -11.26 13.23 1.42
CA THR A 223 -11.08 14.63 1.01
C THR A 223 -10.43 14.76 -0.38
N SER A 224 -9.65 13.76 -0.76
CA SER A 224 -9.01 13.64 -2.07
C SER A 224 -9.25 12.24 -2.64
N PRO A 225 -9.39 12.08 -3.97
CA PRO A 225 -9.50 10.77 -4.62
C PRO A 225 -8.22 9.93 -4.52
N GLU A 226 -7.09 10.55 -4.14
CA GLU A 226 -5.77 9.93 -4.18
C GLU A 226 -5.64 8.74 -3.21
N GLY A 227 -6.21 8.84 -2.01
CA GLY A 227 -6.16 7.75 -1.02
C GLY A 227 -6.76 6.45 -1.57
N VAL A 228 -7.99 6.50 -2.07
CA VAL A 228 -8.67 5.36 -2.70
C VAL A 228 -7.94 4.90 -3.95
N HIS A 229 -7.46 5.84 -4.77
CA HIS A 229 -6.69 5.52 -5.98
C HIS A 229 -5.47 4.68 -5.65
N GLN A 230 -4.63 5.14 -4.76
CA GLN A 230 -3.36 4.48 -4.42
C GLN A 230 -3.55 3.15 -3.68
N MET A 231 -4.55 3.05 -2.80
CA MET A 231 -4.91 1.76 -2.21
C MET A 231 -5.30 0.73 -3.29
N ARG A 232 -6.10 1.11 -4.28
CA ARG A 232 -6.46 0.23 -5.40
C ARG A 232 -5.26 -0.12 -6.28
N VAL A 233 -4.31 0.81 -6.48
CA VAL A 233 -3.04 0.52 -7.17
C VAL A 233 -2.22 -0.49 -6.39
N ALA A 234 -2.03 -0.31 -5.09
CA ALA A 234 -1.29 -1.23 -4.22
C ALA A 234 -1.90 -2.64 -4.24
N MET A 235 -3.23 -2.75 -4.09
CA MET A 235 -3.92 -4.04 -4.15
C MET A 235 -3.82 -4.73 -5.53
N ARG A 236 -3.89 -3.98 -6.62
CA ARG A 236 -3.68 -4.56 -7.96
C ARG A 236 -2.25 -5.07 -8.12
N ARG A 237 -1.26 -4.34 -7.59
CA ARG A 237 0.15 -4.77 -7.58
C ARG A 237 0.34 -6.02 -6.72
N LEU A 238 -0.24 -6.07 -5.51
CA LEU A 238 -0.22 -7.26 -4.65
C LEU A 238 -0.81 -8.49 -5.36
N ARG A 239 -1.99 -8.35 -5.95
CA ARG A 239 -2.63 -9.44 -6.70
C ARG A 239 -1.86 -9.84 -7.96
N SER A 240 -1.17 -8.91 -8.61
CA SER A 240 -0.27 -9.23 -9.72
C SER A 240 0.99 -9.94 -9.23
N LEU A 241 1.57 -9.49 -8.11
CA LEU A 241 2.70 -10.13 -7.44
C LEU A 241 2.41 -11.62 -7.17
N LEU A 242 1.28 -11.93 -6.51
CA LEU A 242 0.89 -13.31 -6.22
C LEU A 242 0.79 -14.18 -7.48
N ARG A 243 0.26 -13.62 -8.58
CA ARG A 243 0.16 -14.35 -9.86
C ARG A 243 1.50 -14.54 -10.56
N VAL A 244 2.39 -13.57 -10.43
CA VAL A 244 3.74 -13.59 -11.01
C VAL A 244 4.57 -14.67 -10.33
N PHE A 245 4.52 -14.74 -9.00
CA PHE A 245 5.30 -15.69 -8.21
C PHE A 245 4.66 -17.07 -8.04
N ARG A 246 3.42 -17.25 -8.49
CA ARG A 246 2.70 -18.52 -8.38
C ARG A 246 3.45 -19.76 -8.87
N PRO A 247 4.29 -19.71 -9.94
CA PRO A 247 5.07 -20.86 -10.35
C PRO A 247 6.09 -21.35 -9.32
N ALA A 248 6.53 -20.47 -8.40
CA ALA A 248 7.51 -20.78 -7.35
C ALA A 248 6.87 -20.84 -5.96
N CYS A 249 5.87 -20.00 -5.70
CA CYS A 249 5.21 -19.85 -4.41
C CYS A 249 3.69 -19.84 -4.63
N ASP A 250 3.01 -20.92 -4.31
CA ASP A 250 1.54 -21.05 -4.32
C ASP A 250 1.09 -21.85 -3.10
N GLY A 251 -0.16 -21.70 -2.73
CA GLY A 251 -0.76 -22.47 -1.64
C GLY A 251 -2.09 -21.86 -1.17
N PRO A 252 -2.84 -22.58 -0.33
CA PRO A 252 -4.10 -22.12 0.23
C PRO A 252 -4.00 -20.77 0.94
N SER A 253 -2.89 -20.51 1.66
CA SER A 253 -2.69 -19.26 2.40
C SER A 253 -2.56 -18.05 1.49
N LEU A 254 -1.78 -18.15 0.40
CA LEU A 254 -1.67 -17.07 -0.60
C LEU A 254 -3.00 -16.85 -1.35
N ARG A 255 -3.75 -17.92 -1.62
CA ARG A 255 -5.06 -17.84 -2.27
C ARG A 255 -6.10 -17.17 -1.38
N ARG A 256 -6.11 -17.47 -0.06
CA ARG A 256 -6.95 -16.76 0.93
C ARG A 256 -6.63 -15.27 0.97
N PHE A 257 -5.35 -14.92 0.95
CA PHE A 257 -4.93 -13.52 0.92
C PHE A 257 -5.38 -12.80 -0.37
N ASP A 258 -5.21 -13.43 -1.57
CA ASP A 258 -5.74 -12.85 -2.84
C ASP A 258 -7.27 -12.68 -2.79
N ALA A 259 -7.99 -13.60 -2.17
CA ALA A 259 -9.43 -13.47 -1.97
C ALA A 259 -9.78 -12.25 -1.09
N GLY A 260 -9.09 -12.05 0.04
CA GLY A 260 -9.26 -10.88 0.90
C GLY A 260 -8.97 -9.56 0.17
N LEU A 261 -7.89 -9.52 -0.62
CA LEU A 261 -7.59 -8.36 -1.47
C LEU A 261 -8.68 -8.09 -2.51
N ARG A 262 -9.33 -9.13 -3.03
CA ARG A 262 -10.43 -9.00 -3.99
C ARG A 262 -11.68 -8.42 -3.34
N GLU A 263 -12.04 -8.89 -2.15
CA GLU A 263 -13.20 -8.36 -1.41
C GLU A 263 -12.97 -6.89 -1.03
N MET A 264 -11.81 -6.53 -0.51
CA MET A 264 -11.48 -5.13 -0.21
C MET A 264 -11.53 -4.25 -1.49
N ALA A 265 -11.05 -4.76 -2.63
CA ALA A 265 -11.10 -4.05 -3.91
C ALA A 265 -12.52 -3.79 -4.39
N LYS A 266 -13.49 -4.68 -4.09
CA LYS A 266 -14.91 -4.47 -4.40
C LYS A 266 -15.50 -3.30 -3.61
N VAL A 267 -15.13 -3.17 -2.34
CA VAL A 267 -15.61 -2.07 -1.49
C VAL A 267 -15.03 -0.72 -1.92
N LEU A 268 -13.77 -0.68 -2.32
CA LEU A 268 -13.12 0.53 -2.86
C LEU A 268 -13.60 0.90 -4.29
N GLY A 269 -14.22 -0.05 -5.00
CA GLY A 269 -14.64 0.12 -6.39
C GLY A 269 -15.54 1.33 -6.59
N PRO A 270 -16.72 1.36 -5.97
CA PRO A 270 -17.70 2.42 -6.19
C PRO A 270 -17.17 3.83 -5.90
N ALA A 271 -16.40 4.00 -4.82
CA ALA A 271 -15.79 5.30 -4.51
C ALA A 271 -14.84 5.75 -5.63
N ARG A 272 -13.97 4.83 -6.11
CA ARG A 272 -13.05 5.14 -7.22
C ARG A 272 -13.77 5.42 -8.53
N ASP A 273 -14.80 4.68 -8.85
CA ASP A 273 -15.52 4.83 -10.12
C ASP A 273 -16.18 6.23 -10.19
N TRP A 274 -16.76 6.70 -9.08
CA TRP A 274 -17.29 8.06 -8.99
C TRP A 274 -16.20 9.13 -8.97
N ASP A 275 -15.07 8.89 -8.31
CA ASP A 275 -13.93 9.81 -8.36
C ASP A 275 -13.43 10.01 -9.80
N VAL A 276 -13.28 8.91 -10.55
CA VAL A 276 -12.84 8.95 -11.96
C VAL A 276 -13.87 9.67 -12.84
N TRP A 277 -15.15 9.33 -12.66
CA TRP A 277 -16.20 9.92 -13.46
C TRP A 277 -16.32 11.43 -13.22
N LEU A 278 -16.34 11.87 -11.96
CA LEU A 278 -16.45 13.29 -11.59
C LEU A 278 -15.23 14.11 -12.01
N GLY A 279 -14.02 13.57 -11.83
CA GLY A 279 -12.77 14.26 -12.17
C GLY A 279 -12.40 14.20 -13.66
N GLY A 280 -13.03 13.30 -14.42
CA GLY A 280 -12.82 13.16 -15.87
C GLY A 280 -14.04 13.60 -16.67
N LEU A 281 -14.86 12.65 -17.10
CA LEU A 281 -16.01 12.89 -17.96
C LEU A 281 -16.98 13.94 -17.39
N GLY A 282 -17.27 13.90 -16.12
CA GLY A 282 -18.18 14.86 -15.48
C GLY A 282 -17.64 16.28 -15.51
N ALA A 283 -16.32 16.45 -15.31
CA ALA A 283 -15.67 17.76 -15.42
C ALA A 283 -15.68 18.30 -16.86
N GLU A 284 -15.36 17.44 -17.85
CA GLU A 284 -15.37 17.82 -19.27
C GLU A 284 -16.76 18.27 -19.75
N ILE A 285 -17.82 17.56 -19.36
CA ILE A 285 -19.20 17.93 -19.72
C ILE A 285 -19.61 19.23 -19.03
N ALA A 286 -19.20 19.42 -17.76
CA ALA A 286 -19.48 20.65 -17.04
C ALA A 286 -18.81 21.88 -17.70
N GLU A 287 -17.58 21.71 -18.19
CA GLU A 287 -16.87 22.75 -18.92
C GLU A 287 -17.52 23.09 -20.28
N ALA A 288 -17.99 22.05 -20.97
CA ALA A 288 -18.64 22.22 -22.28
C ALA A 288 -20.07 22.80 -22.20
N LEU A 289 -20.79 22.53 -21.10
CA LEU A 289 -22.18 22.92 -20.88
C LEU A 289 -22.36 23.58 -19.50
N PRO A 290 -21.68 24.71 -19.22
CA PRO A 290 -21.59 25.27 -17.87
C PRO A 290 -22.91 25.80 -17.32
N GLU A 291 -23.84 26.25 -18.18
CA GLU A 291 -25.12 26.85 -17.77
C GLU A 291 -26.30 25.86 -17.81
N ASP A 292 -26.07 24.60 -18.23
CA ASP A 292 -27.16 23.64 -18.33
C ASP A 292 -27.56 23.08 -16.95
N ALA A 293 -28.73 23.45 -16.49
CA ALA A 293 -29.28 23.03 -15.19
C ALA A 293 -29.43 21.51 -15.07
N ARG A 294 -29.60 20.76 -16.17
CA ARG A 294 -29.71 19.30 -16.21
C ARG A 294 -28.35 18.65 -15.95
N ILE A 295 -27.28 19.22 -16.52
CA ILE A 295 -25.90 18.78 -16.25
C ILE A 295 -25.54 19.09 -14.80
N ALA A 296 -25.87 20.26 -14.29
CA ALA A 296 -25.68 20.59 -12.88
C ALA A 296 -26.40 19.62 -11.94
N ALA A 297 -27.63 19.19 -12.31
CA ALA A 297 -28.38 18.18 -11.55
C ALA A 297 -27.71 16.79 -11.59
N LEU A 298 -27.21 16.36 -12.76
CA LEU A 298 -26.46 15.10 -12.91
C LEU A 298 -25.22 15.11 -12.03
N LEU A 299 -24.44 16.20 -12.02
CA LEU A 299 -23.24 16.32 -11.21
C LEU A 299 -23.54 16.31 -9.70
N ARG A 300 -24.65 16.93 -9.26
CA ARG A 300 -25.09 16.84 -7.85
C ARG A 300 -25.45 15.40 -7.47
N ALA A 301 -26.19 14.69 -8.32
CA ALA A 301 -26.53 13.31 -8.09
C ALA A 301 -25.30 12.40 -8.04
N ALA A 302 -24.31 12.61 -8.92
CA ALA A 302 -23.06 11.90 -8.93
C ALA A 302 -22.21 12.15 -7.65
N ARG A 303 -22.13 13.40 -7.18
CA ARG A 303 -21.48 13.75 -5.91
C ARG A 303 -22.15 13.05 -4.72
N HIS A 304 -23.47 13.02 -4.67
CA HIS A 304 -24.19 12.30 -3.62
C HIS A 304 -23.91 10.80 -3.64
N LYS A 305 -23.81 10.18 -4.82
CA LYS A 305 -23.42 8.76 -4.95
C LYS A 305 -21.97 8.54 -4.50
N ARG A 306 -21.05 9.45 -4.82
CA ARG A 306 -19.66 9.44 -4.33
C ARG A 306 -19.63 9.47 -2.81
N GLU A 307 -20.35 10.39 -2.17
CA GLU A 307 -20.43 10.50 -0.70
C GLU A 307 -20.99 9.23 -0.07
N SER A 308 -22.04 8.65 -0.67
CA SER A 308 -22.60 7.37 -0.23
C SER A 308 -21.61 6.22 -0.32
N ALA A 309 -20.80 6.17 -1.40
CA ALA A 309 -19.75 5.16 -1.57
C ALA A 309 -18.64 5.30 -0.53
N TYR A 310 -18.22 6.52 -0.20
CA TYR A 310 -17.25 6.77 0.87
C TYR A 310 -17.83 6.46 2.26
N ALA A 311 -19.11 6.74 2.50
CA ALA A 311 -19.78 6.38 3.74
C ALA A 311 -19.82 4.86 3.96
N ALA A 312 -20.02 4.08 2.89
CA ALA A 312 -19.95 2.62 2.94
C ALA A 312 -18.54 2.07 3.10
N LEU A 313 -17.53 2.79 2.60
CA LEU A 313 -16.12 2.39 2.67
C LEU A 313 -15.51 2.54 4.07
N ARG A 314 -15.84 3.63 4.78
CA ARG A 314 -15.23 3.98 6.08
C ARG A 314 -15.31 2.86 7.12
N PRO A 315 -16.47 2.24 7.38
CA PRO A 315 -16.57 1.16 8.38
C PRO A 315 -15.66 -0.03 8.04
N VAL A 316 -15.44 -0.33 6.76
CA VAL A 316 -14.57 -1.43 6.32
C VAL A 316 -13.10 -1.10 6.55
N LEU A 317 -12.70 0.16 6.35
CA LEU A 317 -11.32 0.59 6.65
C LEU A 317 -11.03 0.66 8.14
N GLU A 318 -12.02 0.91 8.98
CA GLU A 318 -11.92 0.87 10.44
C GLU A 318 -12.08 -0.57 10.99
N GLY A 319 -12.73 -1.44 10.21
CA GLY A 319 -13.11 -2.79 10.57
C GLY A 319 -11.95 -3.79 10.63
N PRO A 320 -12.24 -5.03 11.01
CA PRO A 320 -11.25 -6.10 11.07
C PRO A 320 -10.73 -6.50 9.69
N GLU A 321 -11.42 -6.18 8.60
CA GLU A 321 -11.07 -6.61 7.24
C GLU A 321 -9.71 -6.08 6.82
N LEU A 322 -9.45 -4.77 7.01
CA LEU A 322 -8.15 -4.17 6.71
C LEU A 322 -7.05 -4.72 7.62
N ARG A 323 -7.37 -4.91 8.91
CA ARG A 323 -6.43 -5.47 9.90
C ARG A 323 -6.03 -6.89 9.56
N ARG A 324 -7.00 -7.75 9.19
CA ARG A 324 -6.74 -9.12 8.72
C ARG A 324 -5.81 -9.14 7.52
N LEU A 325 -6.05 -8.29 6.53
CA LEU A 325 -5.17 -8.19 5.36
C LEU A 325 -3.75 -7.79 5.77
N ALA A 326 -3.61 -6.76 6.60
CA ALA A 326 -2.30 -6.29 7.04
C ALA A 326 -1.50 -7.36 7.77
N TRP A 327 -2.08 -7.99 8.79
CA TRP A 327 -1.40 -9.03 9.57
C TRP A 327 -1.24 -10.34 8.81
N SER A 328 -2.15 -10.69 7.89
CA SER A 328 -1.95 -11.83 6.99
C SER A 328 -0.75 -11.64 6.07
N ALA A 329 -0.53 -10.43 5.55
CA ALA A 329 0.64 -10.15 4.73
C ALA A 329 1.95 -10.30 5.53
N VAL A 330 1.98 -9.81 6.78
CA VAL A 330 3.12 -9.98 7.70
C VAL A 330 3.35 -11.47 7.99
N ALA A 331 2.29 -12.22 8.31
CA ALA A 331 2.37 -13.66 8.57
C ALA A 331 2.90 -14.43 7.35
N LEU A 332 2.40 -14.14 6.15
CA LEU A 332 2.86 -14.74 4.91
C LEU A 332 4.36 -14.52 4.68
N ALA A 333 4.84 -13.28 4.84
CA ALA A 333 6.24 -12.96 4.63
C ALA A 333 7.16 -13.56 5.71
N THR A 334 6.65 -13.75 6.94
CA THR A 334 7.41 -14.31 8.07
C THR A 334 7.46 -15.84 8.03
N HIS A 335 6.30 -16.48 7.93
CA HIS A 335 6.19 -17.95 8.01
C HIS A 335 6.46 -18.66 6.69
N ARG A 336 6.21 -18.00 5.56
CA ARG A 336 6.38 -18.57 4.21
C ARG A 336 5.64 -19.91 4.05
N PRO A 337 4.33 -19.97 4.35
CA PRO A 337 3.59 -21.23 4.43
C PRO A 337 3.57 -22.01 3.11
N TRP A 338 3.82 -21.38 1.99
CA TRP A 338 3.96 -22.05 0.70
C TRP A 338 5.11 -23.06 0.64
N ARG A 339 6.05 -23.05 1.59
CA ARG A 339 7.11 -24.07 1.68
C ARG A 339 6.55 -25.44 1.98
N GLU A 340 5.48 -25.50 2.78
CA GLU A 340 4.77 -26.71 3.18
C GLU A 340 3.53 -26.96 2.31
N GLU A 341 2.87 -25.90 1.87
CA GLU A 341 1.64 -25.94 1.08
C GLU A 341 1.88 -26.23 -0.41
N SER A 342 3.11 -26.06 -0.91
CA SER A 342 3.47 -26.23 -2.32
C SER A 342 3.81 -27.69 -2.65
N GLY A 343 3.48 -28.12 -3.88
CA GLY A 343 3.90 -29.42 -4.40
C GLY A 343 5.39 -29.48 -4.78
N ASP A 344 5.86 -30.71 -5.03
CA ASP A 344 7.20 -30.99 -5.51
C ASP A 344 7.55 -30.18 -6.79
N GLY A 345 8.78 -29.74 -6.93
CA GLY A 345 9.28 -28.98 -8.08
C GLY A 345 9.09 -27.45 -7.99
N GLN A 346 8.46 -26.92 -6.93
CA GLN A 346 8.46 -25.48 -6.68
C GLN A 346 9.66 -25.05 -5.82
N ALA A 347 10.26 -25.97 -5.04
CA ALA A 347 11.42 -25.70 -4.19
C ALA A 347 12.60 -25.09 -4.99
N ASP A 348 12.99 -25.74 -6.09
CA ASP A 348 14.09 -25.27 -6.95
C ASP A 348 13.82 -23.88 -7.57
N ARG A 349 12.54 -23.59 -7.84
CA ARG A 349 12.17 -22.29 -8.40
C ARG A 349 12.22 -21.17 -7.38
N ARG A 350 12.10 -21.47 -6.08
CA ARG A 350 12.19 -20.49 -5.00
C ARG A 350 13.60 -19.95 -4.82
N THR A 351 14.59 -20.83 -5.02
CA THR A 351 16.01 -20.52 -4.81
C THR A 351 16.73 -20.04 -6.08
N GLN A 352 16.06 -20.09 -7.24
CA GLN A 352 16.70 -19.63 -8.48
C GLN A 352 16.94 -18.11 -8.49
N PRO A 353 17.93 -17.62 -9.27
CA PRO A 353 18.19 -16.20 -9.42
C PRO A 353 16.95 -15.45 -9.94
N LEU A 354 16.66 -14.30 -9.34
CA LEU A 354 15.47 -13.52 -9.66
C LEU A 354 15.44 -13.05 -11.12
N GLY A 355 16.61 -12.73 -11.70
CA GLY A 355 16.73 -12.31 -13.10
C GLY A 355 16.22 -13.37 -14.08
N GLU A 356 16.64 -14.63 -13.91
CA GLU A 356 16.19 -15.74 -14.76
C GLU A 356 14.68 -16.00 -14.64
N PHE A 357 14.18 -15.97 -13.40
CA PHE A 357 12.76 -16.12 -13.15
C PHE A 357 11.96 -14.98 -13.79
N GLY A 358 12.40 -13.75 -13.61
CA GLY A 358 11.78 -12.55 -14.16
C GLY A 358 11.71 -12.58 -15.68
N ALA A 359 12.82 -12.94 -16.36
CA ALA A 359 12.87 -13.07 -17.80
C ALA A 359 11.84 -14.11 -18.32
N LYS A 360 11.80 -15.31 -17.72
CA LYS A 360 10.81 -16.35 -18.06
C LYS A 360 9.36 -15.91 -17.86
N VAL A 361 9.10 -15.11 -16.84
CA VAL A 361 7.75 -14.55 -16.59
C VAL A 361 7.41 -13.50 -17.64
N LEU A 362 8.32 -12.58 -17.92
CA LEU A 362 8.13 -11.51 -18.90
C LEU A 362 7.94 -12.05 -20.30
N ASP A 363 8.74 -13.04 -20.74
CA ASP A 363 8.59 -13.73 -22.03
C ASP A 363 7.21 -14.35 -22.18
N ARG A 364 6.73 -15.04 -21.16
CA ARG A 364 5.40 -15.67 -21.19
C ARG A 364 4.29 -14.62 -21.29
N ARG A 365 4.44 -13.49 -20.57
CA ARG A 365 3.48 -12.38 -20.62
C ARG A 365 3.53 -11.68 -21.96
N TRP A 366 4.71 -11.44 -22.49
CA TRP A 366 4.91 -10.82 -23.80
C TRP A 366 4.28 -11.65 -24.92
N LYS A 367 4.55 -12.96 -24.95
CA LYS A 367 3.93 -13.87 -25.91
C LYS A 367 2.40 -13.82 -25.89
N ARG A 368 1.80 -13.78 -24.70
CA ARG A 368 0.33 -13.67 -24.57
C ARG A 368 -0.19 -12.31 -25.01
N LEU A 369 0.51 -11.24 -24.69
CA LEU A 369 0.13 -9.90 -25.09
C LEU A 369 0.21 -9.73 -26.62
N THR A 370 1.24 -10.25 -27.25
CA THR A 370 1.48 -10.08 -28.69
C THR A 370 0.81 -11.14 -29.56
N LEU A 371 0.09 -12.11 -28.98
CA LEU A 371 -0.60 -13.19 -29.72
C LEU A 371 -1.55 -12.68 -30.82
N PRO A 372 -2.33 -11.58 -30.64
CA PRO A 372 -3.18 -11.05 -31.71
C PRO A 372 -2.42 -10.45 -32.88
N GLY A 373 -1.09 -10.34 -32.82
CA GLY A 373 -0.27 -9.75 -33.87
C GLY A 373 -0.38 -8.23 -33.95
N ARG A 374 -0.26 -7.67 -35.15
CA ARG A 374 -0.26 -6.21 -35.38
C ARG A 374 -1.65 -5.63 -35.67
N GLN A 375 -2.63 -6.44 -35.98
CA GLN A 375 -3.98 -6.01 -36.43
C GLN A 375 -4.95 -5.88 -35.24
N ILE A 376 -4.65 -5.00 -34.28
CA ILE A 376 -5.51 -4.84 -33.09
C ILE A 376 -6.70 -3.90 -33.32
N ALA A 377 -6.68 -3.08 -34.35
CA ALA A 377 -7.76 -2.13 -34.65
C ALA A 377 -9.10 -2.82 -34.98
N ASP A 378 -9.03 -3.99 -35.59
CA ASP A 378 -10.17 -4.74 -36.08
C ASP A 378 -10.65 -5.82 -35.09
N LEU A 379 -10.03 -5.92 -33.93
CA LEU A 379 -10.44 -6.89 -32.90
C LEU A 379 -11.88 -6.61 -32.41
N PRO A 380 -12.71 -7.66 -32.28
CA PRO A 380 -13.99 -7.56 -31.62
C PRO A 380 -13.86 -7.04 -30.17
N ASP A 381 -14.89 -6.40 -29.64
CA ASP A 381 -14.86 -5.82 -28.28
C ASP A 381 -14.44 -6.79 -27.17
N PRO A 382 -14.87 -8.06 -27.15
CA PRO A 382 -14.42 -9.02 -26.14
C PRO A 382 -12.91 -9.31 -26.22
N GLU A 383 -12.35 -9.44 -27.43
CA GLU A 383 -10.92 -9.70 -27.64
C GLU A 383 -10.08 -8.48 -27.32
N PHE A 384 -10.57 -7.28 -27.68
CA PHE A 384 -9.95 -6.02 -27.30
C PHE A 384 -9.91 -5.83 -25.78
N HIS A 385 -11.00 -6.20 -25.08
CA HIS A 385 -11.03 -6.21 -23.61
C HIS A 385 -10.05 -7.23 -23.01
N ALA A 386 -9.95 -8.43 -23.59
CA ALA A 386 -8.99 -9.44 -23.16
C ALA A 386 -7.54 -8.95 -23.32
N LEU A 387 -7.23 -8.30 -24.45
CA LEU A 387 -5.93 -7.70 -24.71
C LEU A 387 -5.58 -6.61 -23.70
N ARG A 388 -6.54 -5.75 -23.33
CA ARG A 388 -6.38 -4.76 -22.26
C ARG A 388 -6.02 -5.40 -20.92
N ILE A 389 -6.63 -6.54 -20.58
CA ILE A 389 -6.29 -7.28 -19.36
C ILE A 389 -4.86 -7.81 -19.42
N GLU A 390 -4.44 -8.38 -20.55
CA GLU A 390 -3.05 -8.87 -20.72
C GLU A 390 -2.05 -7.70 -20.71
N GLY A 391 -2.38 -6.55 -21.30
CA GLY A 391 -1.57 -5.32 -21.20
C GLY A 391 -1.33 -4.89 -19.75
N LYS A 392 -2.38 -4.87 -18.91
CA LYS A 392 -2.24 -4.59 -17.47
C LYS A 392 -1.38 -5.62 -16.75
N ARG A 393 -1.54 -6.91 -17.07
CA ARG A 393 -0.72 -7.99 -16.49
C ARG A 393 0.74 -7.85 -16.88
N MET A 394 1.02 -7.51 -18.15
CA MET A 394 2.36 -7.23 -18.64
C MET A 394 2.99 -6.06 -17.92
N ARG A 395 2.27 -4.93 -17.78
CA ARG A 395 2.77 -3.73 -17.13
C ARG A 395 3.19 -3.99 -15.68
N TYR A 396 2.33 -4.63 -14.87
CA TYR A 396 2.68 -4.89 -13.46
C TYR A 396 3.85 -5.86 -13.33
N ALA A 397 4.00 -6.83 -14.23
CA ALA A 397 5.18 -7.69 -14.23
C ALA A 397 6.43 -6.93 -14.67
N ALA A 398 6.33 -6.09 -15.71
CA ALA A 398 7.43 -5.27 -16.18
C ALA A 398 7.86 -4.23 -15.14
N GLU A 399 6.93 -3.52 -14.49
CA GLU A 399 7.23 -2.59 -13.40
C GLU A 399 7.95 -3.26 -12.22
N LEU A 400 7.54 -4.50 -11.87
CA LEU A 400 8.14 -5.27 -10.78
C LEU A 400 9.59 -5.65 -11.06
N PHE A 401 9.86 -6.10 -12.27
CA PHE A 401 11.16 -6.60 -12.67
C PHE A 401 12.07 -5.57 -13.37
N ALA A 402 11.55 -4.40 -13.74
CA ALA A 402 12.32 -3.35 -14.39
C ALA A 402 13.66 -3.01 -13.71
N PRO A 403 13.75 -2.98 -12.35
CA PRO A 403 15.01 -2.70 -11.68
C PRO A 403 16.14 -3.70 -11.93
N LEU A 404 15.82 -4.90 -12.43
CA LEU A 404 16.80 -5.96 -12.70
C LEU A 404 17.64 -5.73 -13.96
N TRP A 405 17.23 -4.79 -14.83
CA TRP A 405 17.85 -4.54 -16.13
C TRP A 405 18.11 -3.04 -16.38
N SER A 406 18.55 -2.72 -17.58
CA SER A 406 18.81 -1.34 -17.99
C SER A 406 17.64 -0.40 -17.75
N ARG A 407 17.80 0.54 -16.83
CA ARG A 407 16.81 1.56 -16.46
C ARG A 407 16.28 2.35 -17.67
N LYS A 408 17.17 2.68 -18.64
CA LYS A 408 16.81 3.47 -19.83
C LYS A 408 15.85 2.70 -20.75
N ARG A 409 16.14 1.40 -21.01
CA ARG A 409 15.32 0.54 -21.86
C ARG A 409 13.99 0.19 -21.18
N ALA A 410 14.04 -0.19 -19.92
CA ALA A 410 12.83 -0.48 -19.15
C ALA A 410 11.88 0.74 -19.10
N LYS A 411 12.42 1.96 -18.96
CA LYS A 411 11.61 3.19 -18.96
C LYS A 411 10.92 3.42 -20.32
N ARG A 412 11.61 3.19 -21.46
CA ARG A 412 11.03 3.34 -22.80
C ARG A 412 9.91 2.33 -23.02
N PHE A 413 10.19 1.05 -22.77
CA PHE A 413 9.19 -0.02 -22.87
C PHE A 413 7.94 0.27 -22.02
N LEU A 414 8.12 0.65 -20.76
CA LEU A 414 7.02 1.01 -19.86
C LEU A 414 6.25 2.24 -20.35
N GLY A 415 6.93 3.20 -20.99
CA GLY A 415 6.30 4.35 -21.64
C GLY A 415 5.36 3.93 -22.78
N CYS A 416 5.86 3.17 -23.75
CA CYS A 416 5.03 2.65 -24.85
C CYS A 416 3.86 1.79 -24.34
N LEU A 417 4.12 0.94 -23.34
CA LEU A 417 3.07 0.12 -22.73
C LEU A 417 2.02 0.96 -21.98
N ALA A 418 2.40 2.10 -21.40
CA ALA A 418 1.46 3.04 -20.78
C ALA A 418 0.54 3.67 -21.84
N GLU A 419 1.08 4.14 -22.96
CA GLU A 419 0.31 4.72 -24.06
C GLU A 419 -0.73 3.74 -24.63
N VAL A 420 -0.33 2.47 -24.82
CA VAL A 420 -1.24 1.39 -25.21
C VAL A 420 -2.37 1.23 -24.19
N GLN A 421 -2.05 1.25 -22.89
CA GLN A 421 -3.04 1.07 -21.83
C GLN A 421 -3.99 2.25 -21.69
N ASP A 422 -3.51 3.46 -21.87
CA ASP A 422 -4.33 4.67 -21.83
C ASP A 422 -5.34 4.66 -22.99
N ALA A 423 -4.89 4.24 -24.19
CA ALA A 423 -5.79 4.06 -25.32
C ALA A 423 -6.82 2.95 -25.07
N PHE A 424 -6.43 1.81 -24.51
CA PHE A 424 -7.35 0.75 -24.10
C PHE A 424 -8.27 1.15 -22.93
N GLY A 425 -7.85 2.09 -22.10
CA GLY A 425 -8.62 2.59 -20.94
C GLY A 425 -9.91 3.27 -21.37
N LEU A 426 -9.84 4.14 -22.37
CA LEU A 426 -10.96 4.93 -22.84
C LEU A 426 -12.16 4.08 -23.32
N ALA A 427 -11.89 2.92 -23.93
CA ALA A 427 -12.97 2.00 -24.34
C ALA A 427 -13.69 1.35 -23.14
N ASN A 428 -12.97 1.06 -22.04
CA ASN A 428 -13.58 0.52 -20.82
C ASN A 428 -14.32 1.58 -20.01
N ASP A 429 -13.85 2.81 -20.02
CA ASP A 429 -14.46 3.91 -19.29
C ASP A 429 -15.87 4.19 -19.82
N ALA A 430 -16.12 3.90 -21.11
CA ALA A 430 -17.45 3.94 -21.72
C ALA A 430 -18.43 2.93 -21.06
N SER A 431 -17.97 1.69 -20.82
CA SER A 431 -18.82 0.69 -20.14
C SER A 431 -19.11 1.09 -18.69
N VAL A 432 -18.08 1.52 -17.95
CA VAL A 432 -18.26 1.95 -16.55
C VAL A 432 -19.17 3.19 -16.46
N ALA A 433 -18.99 4.17 -17.36
CA ALA A 433 -19.84 5.35 -17.40
C ALA A 433 -21.32 4.97 -17.65
N ARG A 434 -21.57 4.03 -18.56
CA ARG A 434 -22.95 3.53 -18.82
C ARG A 434 -23.57 2.90 -17.58
N ASP A 435 -22.84 2.04 -16.88
CA ASP A 435 -23.33 1.38 -15.66
C ASP A 435 -23.59 2.41 -14.54
N LEU A 436 -22.74 3.42 -14.39
CA LEU A 436 -22.94 4.52 -13.44
C LEU A 436 -24.18 5.36 -13.80
N MET A 437 -24.36 5.68 -15.09
CA MET A 437 -25.52 6.45 -15.55
C MET A 437 -26.85 5.67 -15.40
N ALA A 438 -26.84 4.38 -15.72
CA ALA A 438 -28.01 3.52 -15.48
C ALA A 438 -28.40 3.51 -14.00
N GLY A 439 -27.42 3.43 -13.09
CA GLY A 439 -27.67 3.50 -11.63
C GLY A 439 -28.20 4.85 -11.13
N LEU A 440 -27.93 5.96 -11.85
CA LEU A 440 -28.46 7.29 -11.53
C LEU A 440 -29.88 7.48 -12.08
N THR A 441 -30.15 6.99 -13.28
CA THR A 441 -31.39 7.26 -14.01
C THR A 441 -32.51 6.30 -13.65
N ALA A 442 -32.25 5.17 -12.98
CA ALA A 442 -33.24 4.16 -12.61
C ALA A 442 -34.48 4.72 -11.82
N LYS A 443 -34.28 5.82 -11.09
CA LYS A 443 -35.33 6.55 -10.34
C LYS A 443 -35.40 8.03 -10.71
N GLY A 444 -34.73 8.44 -11.82
CA GLY A 444 -34.60 9.84 -12.23
C GLY A 444 -35.68 10.31 -13.21
N GLY A 445 -36.04 11.59 -13.15
CA GLY A 445 -36.95 12.21 -14.14
C GLY A 445 -36.21 12.47 -15.49
N GLY A 446 -37.01 12.89 -16.52
CA GLY A 446 -36.54 13.08 -17.90
C GLY A 446 -35.29 13.96 -18.07
N ASN A 447 -35.13 14.99 -17.23
CA ASN A 447 -33.95 15.84 -17.24
C ASN A 447 -32.64 15.08 -16.91
N LEU A 448 -32.70 14.16 -15.94
CA LEU A 448 -31.56 13.34 -15.56
C LEU A 448 -31.25 12.29 -16.62
N GLN A 449 -32.29 11.73 -17.25
CA GLN A 449 -32.15 10.78 -18.37
C GLN A 449 -31.49 11.45 -19.58
N TRP A 450 -31.91 12.67 -19.91
CA TRP A 450 -31.28 13.45 -20.99
C TRP A 450 -29.79 13.71 -20.72
N ALA A 451 -29.45 14.17 -19.52
CA ALA A 451 -28.07 14.46 -19.13
C ALA A 451 -27.18 13.20 -19.13
N ALA A 452 -27.76 12.05 -18.72
CA ALA A 452 -27.07 10.76 -18.80
C ALA A 452 -26.84 10.32 -20.26
N GLY A 453 -27.80 10.57 -21.16
CA GLY A 453 -27.65 10.33 -22.61
C GLY A 453 -26.51 11.19 -23.23
N VAL A 454 -26.38 12.46 -22.82
CA VAL A 454 -25.27 13.32 -23.21
C VAL A 454 -23.93 12.71 -22.75
N ALA A 455 -23.82 12.27 -21.49
CA ALA A 455 -22.62 11.63 -20.96
C ALA A 455 -22.28 10.34 -21.69
N GLU A 456 -23.26 9.53 -22.05
CA GLU A 456 -23.04 8.30 -22.81
C GLU A 456 -22.58 8.61 -24.24
N GLY A 457 -23.22 9.54 -24.96
CA GLY A 457 -22.82 9.98 -26.30
C GLY A 457 -21.41 10.54 -26.34
N TRP A 458 -21.03 11.35 -25.32
CA TRP A 458 -19.67 11.88 -25.16
C TRP A 458 -18.64 10.76 -25.03
N THR A 459 -18.95 9.77 -24.21
CA THR A 459 -18.03 8.64 -23.97
C THR A 459 -17.86 7.76 -25.21
N LEU A 460 -18.95 7.50 -25.96
CA LEU A 460 -18.90 6.74 -27.21
C LEU A 460 -18.06 7.44 -28.28
N ALA A 461 -18.16 8.77 -28.39
CA ALA A 461 -17.36 9.57 -29.31
C ALA A 461 -15.85 9.47 -28.97
N LYS A 462 -15.50 9.51 -27.67
CA LYS A 462 -14.12 9.34 -27.19
C LYS A 462 -13.60 7.93 -27.46
N ALA A 463 -14.41 6.89 -27.20
CA ALA A 463 -14.02 5.50 -27.42
C ALA A 463 -13.68 5.19 -28.87
N ARG A 464 -14.41 5.74 -29.85
CA ARG A 464 -14.09 5.58 -31.27
C ARG A 464 -12.72 6.16 -31.64
N ARG A 465 -12.38 7.36 -31.14
CA ARG A 465 -11.06 8.00 -31.39
C ARG A 465 -9.93 7.22 -30.71
N ALA A 466 -10.19 6.59 -29.57
CA ALA A 466 -9.21 5.83 -28.81
C ALA A 466 -8.73 4.57 -29.55
N ARG A 467 -9.59 3.89 -30.32
CA ARG A 467 -9.19 2.69 -31.08
C ARG A 467 -8.10 2.98 -32.11
N SER A 468 -8.22 4.08 -32.85
CA SER A 468 -7.19 4.49 -33.82
C SER A 468 -5.85 4.79 -33.13
N LYS A 469 -5.88 5.51 -31.97
CA LYS A 469 -4.68 5.79 -31.16
C LYS A 469 -4.06 4.50 -30.61
N ALA A 470 -4.90 3.52 -30.22
CA ALA A 470 -4.43 2.24 -29.70
C ALA A 470 -3.60 1.48 -30.74
N ALA A 471 -3.98 1.50 -32.02
CA ALA A 471 -3.25 0.83 -33.08
C ALA A 471 -1.85 1.43 -33.31
N ALA A 472 -1.73 2.76 -33.26
CA ALA A 472 -0.44 3.44 -33.36
C ALA A 472 0.47 3.12 -32.17
N ALA A 473 -0.03 3.31 -30.92
CA ALA A 473 0.73 2.99 -29.71
C ALA A 473 1.13 1.52 -29.63
N TRP A 474 0.29 0.63 -30.15
CA TRP A 474 0.60 -0.80 -30.23
C TRP A 474 1.77 -1.09 -31.17
N LYS A 475 1.80 -0.45 -32.33
CA LYS A 475 2.92 -0.56 -33.27
C LYS A 475 4.21 -0.08 -32.60
N ASP A 476 4.18 1.07 -31.97
CA ASP A 476 5.35 1.65 -31.28
C ASP A 476 5.87 0.72 -30.16
N LEU A 477 4.97 0.07 -29.41
CA LEU A 477 5.34 -0.94 -28.41
C LEU A 477 6.03 -2.16 -29.03
N LEU A 478 5.53 -2.66 -30.18
CA LEU A 478 6.14 -3.80 -30.86
C LEU A 478 7.51 -3.45 -31.47
N ASP A 479 7.67 -2.23 -31.96
CA ASP A 479 8.90 -1.74 -32.58
C ASP A 479 9.98 -1.40 -31.52
N GLU A 480 9.63 -0.94 -30.31
CA GLU A 480 10.57 -0.77 -29.18
C GLU A 480 11.18 -2.11 -28.72
N GLY A 481 10.42 -3.19 -28.79
CA GLY A 481 10.87 -4.53 -28.42
C GLY A 481 11.04 -4.72 -26.89
N ILE A 482 11.67 -5.82 -26.50
CA ILE A 482 11.82 -6.25 -25.11
C ILE A 482 13.10 -5.72 -24.47
N PHE A 483 13.10 -5.50 -23.15
CA PHE A 483 14.26 -4.95 -22.42
C PHE A 483 15.01 -5.98 -21.55
N TRP A 484 14.49 -7.22 -21.43
CA TRP A 484 14.97 -8.20 -20.44
C TRP A 484 15.81 -9.36 -21.01
N ASN A 485 16.00 -9.46 -22.33
CA ASN A 485 16.77 -10.53 -22.98
C ASN A 485 18.20 -10.10 -23.39
N GLN A 486 18.68 -8.97 -22.87
CA GLN A 486 20.04 -8.49 -23.20
C GLN A 486 20.80 -8.27 -21.91
N SER A 487 21.84 -9.08 -21.71
CA SER A 487 22.93 -8.90 -20.74
C SER A 487 23.69 -7.59 -20.97
#